data_26d6fe6431bdbd294a78595ceda9cca3
#
_entry.id   26d6fe6431bdbd294a78595ceda9cca3
#
_cell.length_a   1.000
_cell.length_b   1.000
_cell.length_c   1.000
_cell.angle_alpha   90.00
_cell.angle_beta   90.00
_cell.angle_gamma   90.00
#
_symmetry.space_group_name_H-M   'P 1'
#
loop_
_entity.id
_entity.type
_entity.pdbx_description
1 polymer ?
#
loop_
_entity_poly.entity_id
_entity_poly.type
_entity_poly.pdbx_seq_one_letter_code
_entity_poly.pdbx_strand_id
1 'polypeptide(L)'
;AHIMDAVAPMYPADEKGYVVDLNAFDDSTDAFYQLSMAEIDRVTDSLYRSGIQSGRPSHVSVFALAPMPLLMYLGRRLSNKVPTLLFQLHRGGFQDWTWKESGPEVGYVSRHVQTASGTGSRVALLLSLTAKVDERAVVEVVGSDASIFEITFEREKLSAMILRRVEDLEGFRKAYHETLGEISRAHPDVTTVCVFPAVPAPVAVLCGFELFPKVSPVLKVFDRDVRRGGWSEI
;
A
#
# COMPACT_ATOMS: atom_id res chain seq x y z
N ALA A 1 -9.80 -13.46 -14.50
CA ALA A 1 -10.62 -12.82 -13.46
C ALA A 1 -11.50 -11.76 -14.12
N HIS A 2 -12.81 -11.82 -13.87
CA HIS A 2 -13.78 -10.92 -14.50
C HIS A 2 -13.79 -9.57 -13.78
N ILE A 3 -13.02 -8.62 -14.29
CA ILE A 3 -12.98 -7.24 -13.78
C ILE A 3 -14.37 -6.58 -13.90
N MET A 4 -15.07 -6.87 -15.01
CA MET A 4 -16.40 -6.31 -15.27
C MET A 4 -17.44 -6.68 -14.22
N ASP A 5 -17.40 -7.92 -13.71
CA ASP A 5 -18.32 -8.37 -12.65
C ASP A 5 -18.04 -7.64 -11.34
N ALA A 6 -16.78 -7.33 -11.06
CA ALA A 6 -16.37 -6.66 -9.82
C ALA A 6 -16.78 -5.16 -9.78
N VAL A 7 -16.87 -4.50 -10.93
CA VAL A 7 -17.28 -3.07 -10.97
C VAL A 7 -18.78 -2.87 -11.03
N ALA A 8 -19.57 -3.94 -11.29
CA ALA A 8 -21.03 -3.83 -11.38
C ALA A 8 -21.63 -3.25 -10.07
N PRO A 9 -22.67 -2.39 -10.13
CA PRO A 9 -23.46 -1.97 -11.29
C PRO A 9 -22.83 -0.85 -12.13
N MET A 10 -21.63 -0.39 -11.80
CA MET A 10 -20.90 0.60 -12.59
C MET A 10 -20.33 -0.07 -13.87
N TYR A 11 -19.93 0.74 -14.80
CA TYR A 11 -19.26 0.28 -16.02
C TYR A 11 -18.12 1.23 -16.38
N PRO A 12 -17.03 0.72 -16.99
CA PRO A 12 -15.90 1.56 -17.38
C PRO A 12 -16.26 2.49 -18.55
N ALA A 13 -15.69 3.68 -18.56
CA ALA A 13 -15.82 4.61 -19.68
C ALA A 13 -15.09 4.11 -20.93
N ASP A 14 -14.08 3.25 -20.75
CA ASP A 14 -13.32 2.58 -21.82
C ASP A 14 -13.14 1.12 -21.44
N GLU A 15 -13.48 0.20 -22.34
CA GLU A 15 -13.38 -1.26 -22.13
C GLU A 15 -11.93 -1.73 -21.91
N LYS A 16 -10.96 -1.04 -22.49
CA LYS A 16 -9.53 -1.38 -22.32
C LYS A 16 -8.95 -0.88 -21.02
N GLY A 17 -9.50 0.21 -20.48
CA GLY A 17 -8.97 0.88 -19.31
C GLY A 17 -7.52 1.36 -19.50
N TYR A 18 -6.85 1.62 -18.37
CA TYR A 18 -5.45 2.03 -18.32
C TYR A 18 -4.62 0.89 -17.74
N VAL A 19 -3.68 0.36 -18.51
CA VAL A 19 -2.85 -0.76 -18.11
C VAL A 19 -1.44 -0.26 -17.77
N VAL A 20 -0.99 -0.54 -16.56
CA VAL A 20 0.41 -0.42 -16.15
C VAL A 20 1.04 -1.81 -16.30
N ASP A 21 1.76 -2.03 -17.39
CA ASP A 21 2.42 -3.32 -17.67
C ASP A 21 3.88 -3.28 -17.24
N LEU A 22 4.19 -3.98 -16.17
CA LEU A 22 5.55 -4.07 -15.61
C LEU A 22 6.30 -5.32 -16.09
N ASN A 23 5.64 -6.24 -16.83
CA ASN A 23 6.28 -7.49 -17.27
C ASN A 23 7.36 -7.25 -18.33
N ALA A 24 7.38 -6.07 -18.95
CA ALA A 24 8.42 -5.68 -19.89
C ALA A 24 9.77 -5.37 -19.22
N PHE A 25 9.79 -5.22 -17.88
CA PHE A 25 10.99 -4.86 -17.12
C PHE A 25 11.54 -6.07 -16.38
N ASP A 26 12.86 -6.26 -16.46
CA ASP A 26 13.56 -7.33 -15.76
C ASP A 26 13.69 -7.01 -14.26
N ASP A 27 12.97 -7.76 -13.43
CA ASP A 27 12.91 -7.58 -11.97
C ASP A 27 14.21 -7.94 -11.24
N SER A 28 15.17 -8.53 -11.93
CA SER A 28 16.50 -8.84 -11.40
C SER A 28 17.47 -7.65 -11.43
N THR A 29 17.12 -6.58 -12.19
CA THR A 29 17.98 -5.42 -12.39
C THR A 29 17.71 -4.31 -11.36
N ASP A 30 18.73 -3.49 -11.07
CA ASP A 30 18.58 -2.33 -10.21
C ASP A 30 17.69 -1.23 -10.84
N ALA A 31 17.55 -1.23 -12.15
CA ALA A 31 16.71 -0.30 -12.89
C ALA A 31 15.21 -0.61 -12.80
N PHE A 32 14.83 -1.82 -12.36
CA PHE A 32 13.43 -2.29 -12.35
C PHE A 32 12.47 -1.29 -11.70
N TYR A 33 12.76 -0.87 -10.48
CA TYR A 33 11.88 0.04 -9.74
C TYR A 33 11.79 1.40 -10.42
N GLN A 34 12.91 1.94 -10.90
CA GLN A 34 12.93 3.24 -11.57
C GLN A 34 12.12 3.22 -12.87
N LEU A 35 12.28 2.20 -13.70
CA LEU A 35 11.52 2.02 -14.94
C LEU A 35 10.03 1.81 -14.66
N SER A 36 9.71 1.00 -13.63
CA SER A 36 8.34 0.75 -13.21
C SER A 36 7.64 2.02 -12.70
N MET A 37 8.32 2.84 -11.92
CA MET A 37 7.80 4.13 -11.46
C MET A 37 7.54 5.08 -12.64
N ALA A 38 8.46 5.15 -13.62
CA ALA A 38 8.28 5.95 -14.81
C ALA A 38 7.06 5.49 -15.64
N GLU A 39 6.81 4.17 -15.73
CA GLU A 39 5.63 3.63 -16.40
C GLU A 39 4.33 3.97 -15.64
N ILE A 40 4.35 3.85 -14.30
CA ILE A 40 3.22 4.30 -13.46
C ILE A 40 2.94 5.79 -13.69
N ASP A 41 3.96 6.63 -13.73
CA ASP A 41 3.82 8.07 -14.00
C ASP A 41 3.20 8.31 -15.37
N ARG A 42 3.71 7.66 -16.41
CA ARG A 42 3.21 7.80 -17.78
C ARG A 42 1.72 7.44 -17.88
N VAL A 43 1.31 6.33 -17.27
CA VAL A 43 -0.08 5.86 -17.32
C VAL A 43 -1.00 6.74 -16.48
N THR A 44 -0.61 7.12 -15.26
CA THR A 44 -1.42 7.98 -14.39
C THR A 44 -1.56 9.39 -14.99
N ASP A 45 -0.50 9.95 -15.58
CA ASP A 45 -0.58 11.22 -16.29
C ASP A 45 -1.50 11.16 -17.51
N SER A 46 -1.52 10.02 -18.23
CA SER A 46 -2.44 9.80 -19.33
C SER A 46 -3.89 9.73 -18.84
N LEU A 47 -4.15 9.01 -17.75
CA LEU A 47 -5.47 8.93 -17.12
C LEU A 47 -6.01 10.34 -16.79
N TYR A 48 -5.21 11.20 -16.18
CA TYR A 48 -5.63 12.55 -15.81
C TYR A 48 -5.76 13.49 -17.02
N ARG A 49 -4.93 13.36 -18.04
CA ARG A 49 -5.03 14.15 -19.27
C ARG A 49 -6.26 13.80 -20.09
N SER A 50 -6.53 12.51 -20.26
CA SER A 50 -7.74 12.04 -20.98
C SER A 50 -9.02 12.50 -20.29
N GLY A 51 -9.04 12.58 -18.97
CA GLY A 51 -10.15 13.13 -18.20
C GLY A 51 -10.45 14.61 -18.50
N ILE A 52 -9.45 15.38 -18.98
CA ILE A 52 -9.65 16.78 -19.39
C ILE A 52 -10.33 16.87 -20.75
N GLN A 53 -10.05 15.93 -21.65
CA GLN A 53 -10.58 15.93 -23.02
C GLN A 53 -11.97 15.29 -23.14
N SER A 54 -12.29 14.29 -22.32
CA SER A 54 -13.53 13.51 -22.38
C SER A 54 -14.51 13.74 -21.22
N GLY A 55 -14.24 14.70 -20.37
CA GLY A 55 -14.91 14.84 -19.06
C GLY A 55 -14.12 14.07 -17.99
N ARG A 56 -14.05 14.63 -16.79
CA ARG A 56 -13.35 13.99 -15.67
C ARG A 56 -13.97 12.62 -15.39
N PRO A 57 -13.16 11.57 -15.19
CA PRO A 57 -13.70 10.30 -14.71
C PRO A 57 -14.41 10.53 -13.37
N SER A 58 -15.59 9.96 -13.19
CA SER A 58 -16.36 10.08 -11.94
C SER A 58 -15.69 9.34 -10.79
N HIS A 59 -14.97 8.26 -11.10
CA HIS A 59 -14.16 7.46 -10.18
C HIS A 59 -13.12 6.64 -10.96
N VAL A 60 -12.17 6.10 -10.24
CA VAL A 60 -11.15 5.16 -10.74
C VAL A 60 -11.26 3.85 -9.98
N SER A 61 -11.37 2.73 -10.70
CA SER A 61 -11.31 1.37 -10.14
C SER A 61 -9.92 0.79 -10.35
N VAL A 62 -9.26 0.36 -9.27
CA VAL A 62 -7.87 -0.12 -9.29
C VAL A 62 -7.82 -1.62 -9.03
N PHE A 63 -7.26 -2.36 -9.97
CA PHE A 63 -7.02 -3.80 -9.94
C PHE A 63 -5.51 -4.02 -10.06
N ALA A 64 -4.80 -4.10 -8.93
CA ALA A 64 -3.36 -4.03 -8.94
C ALA A 64 -2.69 -5.28 -8.36
N LEU A 65 -1.64 -5.73 -9.07
CA LEU A 65 -0.73 -6.78 -8.62
C LEU A 65 0.70 -6.36 -9.01
N ALA A 66 1.50 -5.98 -8.03
CA ALA A 66 2.89 -5.57 -8.22
C ALA A 66 3.64 -5.66 -6.87
N PRO A 67 4.96 -5.47 -6.83
CA PRO A 67 5.71 -5.27 -5.59
C PRO A 67 5.13 -4.14 -4.74
N MET A 68 5.15 -4.30 -3.41
CA MET A 68 4.52 -3.37 -2.47
C MET A 68 4.97 -1.91 -2.62
N PRO A 69 6.27 -1.60 -2.82
CA PRO A 69 6.70 -0.22 -3.03
C PRO A 69 6.05 0.43 -4.26
N LEU A 70 5.89 -0.32 -5.36
CA LEU A 70 5.25 0.19 -6.58
C LEU A 70 3.75 0.42 -6.39
N LEU A 71 3.07 -0.43 -5.60
CA LEU A 71 1.67 -0.23 -5.25
C LEU A 71 1.48 1.01 -4.37
N MET A 72 2.36 1.23 -3.40
CA MET A 72 2.35 2.45 -2.58
C MET A 72 2.64 3.69 -3.44
N TYR A 73 3.59 3.60 -4.38
CA TYR A 73 3.86 4.66 -5.33
C TYR A 73 2.65 4.98 -6.22
N LEU A 74 1.99 3.95 -6.76
CA LEU A 74 0.74 4.10 -7.52
C LEU A 74 -0.32 4.85 -6.70
N GLY A 75 -0.53 4.45 -5.45
CA GLY A 75 -1.48 5.12 -4.56
C GLY A 75 -1.19 6.61 -4.41
N ARG A 76 0.08 6.96 -4.18
CA ARG A 76 0.52 8.36 -4.12
C ARG A 76 0.26 9.13 -5.42
N ARG A 77 0.43 8.51 -6.59
CA ARG A 77 0.20 9.14 -7.91
C ARG A 77 -1.29 9.35 -8.18
N LEU A 78 -2.15 8.40 -7.77
CA LEU A 78 -3.60 8.54 -7.87
C LEU A 78 -4.11 9.68 -6.99
N SER A 79 -3.60 9.82 -5.78
CA SER A 79 -3.99 10.86 -4.83
C SER A 79 -5.52 10.98 -4.66
N ASN A 80 -6.00 11.95 -3.91
CA ASN A 80 -7.42 12.20 -3.69
C ASN A 80 -8.12 13.06 -4.77
N LYS A 81 -7.53 13.17 -5.97
CA LYS A 81 -8.09 13.99 -7.06
C LYS A 81 -9.40 13.44 -7.62
N VAL A 82 -9.57 12.13 -7.57
CA VAL A 82 -10.77 11.43 -8.05
C VAL A 82 -11.11 10.34 -7.05
N PRO A 83 -12.39 10.09 -6.74
CA PRO A 83 -12.81 8.95 -5.94
C PRO A 83 -12.20 7.66 -6.49
N THR A 84 -11.55 6.88 -5.64
CA THR A 84 -10.81 5.69 -6.06
C THR A 84 -11.33 4.48 -5.30
N LEU A 85 -11.71 3.44 -6.04
CA LEU A 85 -12.13 2.15 -5.52
C LEU A 85 -10.98 1.15 -5.70
N LEU A 86 -10.59 0.51 -4.62
CA LEU A 86 -9.53 -0.49 -4.62
C LEU A 86 -10.14 -1.89 -4.54
N PHE A 87 -9.62 -2.81 -5.34
CA PHE A 87 -10.11 -4.18 -5.42
C PHE A 87 -9.04 -5.18 -5.00
N GLN A 88 -9.48 -6.25 -4.32
CA GLN A 88 -8.63 -7.36 -3.88
C GLN A 88 -8.81 -8.56 -4.80
N LEU A 89 -7.71 -9.13 -5.31
CA LEU A 89 -7.77 -10.42 -5.98
C LEU A 89 -7.94 -11.55 -4.96
N HIS A 90 -9.07 -12.22 -5.00
CA HIS A 90 -9.34 -13.41 -4.19
C HIS A 90 -8.85 -14.66 -4.93
N ARG A 91 -7.90 -15.38 -4.31
CA ARG A 91 -7.27 -16.60 -4.86
C ARG A 91 -7.85 -17.84 -4.17
N GLY A 92 -9.07 -18.22 -4.51
CA GLY A 92 -9.70 -19.41 -3.93
C GLY A 92 -10.68 -20.02 -4.93
N GLY A 93 -10.36 -21.21 -5.50
CA GLY A 93 -11.18 -21.84 -6.54
C GLY A 93 -11.15 -21.07 -7.85
N PHE A 94 -12.08 -20.15 -8.03
CA PHE A 94 -12.04 -19.19 -9.14
C PHE A 94 -11.42 -17.88 -8.64
N GLN A 95 -10.46 -17.36 -9.40
CA GLN A 95 -9.89 -16.04 -9.12
C GLN A 95 -10.89 -14.96 -9.48
N ASP A 96 -11.29 -14.13 -8.53
CA ASP A 96 -12.17 -13.00 -8.76
C ASP A 96 -11.73 -11.75 -7.98
N TRP A 97 -12.26 -10.60 -8.38
CA TRP A 97 -12.00 -9.30 -7.77
C TRP A 97 -13.18 -8.77 -6.96
N THR A 98 -14.27 -9.54 -6.87
CA THR A 98 -15.50 -9.10 -6.24
C THR A 98 -15.35 -9.12 -4.71
N TRP A 99 -15.61 -7.99 -4.09
CA TRP A 99 -15.70 -7.91 -2.64
C TRP A 99 -16.81 -8.83 -2.13
N LYS A 100 -16.60 -9.48 -1.00
CA LYS A 100 -17.59 -10.36 -0.39
C LYS A 100 -18.57 -9.53 0.45
N GLU A 101 -19.83 -9.84 0.34
CA GLU A 101 -20.90 -9.15 1.08
C GLU A 101 -20.92 -9.48 2.57
N SER A 102 -20.36 -10.64 2.94
CA SER A 102 -20.39 -11.15 4.31
C SER A 102 -19.06 -11.77 4.72
N GLY A 103 -18.83 -11.77 6.02
CA GLY A 103 -17.64 -12.34 6.65
C GLY A 103 -17.44 -11.74 8.04
N PRO A 104 -16.55 -12.32 8.87
CA PRO A 104 -16.17 -11.70 10.12
C PRO A 104 -15.51 -10.34 9.87
N GLU A 105 -15.76 -9.40 10.76
CA GLU A 105 -15.05 -8.13 10.77
C GLU A 105 -13.59 -8.35 11.19
N VAL A 106 -12.68 -7.67 10.50
CA VAL A 106 -11.24 -7.75 10.78
C VAL A 106 -10.85 -6.62 11.73
N GLY A 107 -10.32 -6.97 12.90
CA GLY A 107 -9.82 -6.04 13.88
C GLY A 107 -8.34 -5.71 13.64
N TYR A 108 -8.01 -4.41 13.55
CA TYR A 108 -6.63 -3.94 13.43
C TYR A 108 -6.16 -3.36 14.75
N VAL A 109 -4.87 -3.55 15.08
CA VAL A 109 -4.23 -2.99 16.25
C VAL A 109 -2.91 -2.33 15.88
N SER A 110 -2.70 -1.13 16.43
CA SER A 110 -1.41 -0.44 16.43
C SER A 110 -0.65 -0.83 17.70
N ARG A 111 0.65 -1.09 17.57
CA ARG A 111 1.54 -1.41 18.66
C ARG A 111 2.80 -0.56 18.56
N HIS A 112 3.23 0.00 19.69
CA HIS A 112 4.56 0.57 19.82
C HIS A 112 5.51 -0.55 20.27
N VAL A 113 6.26 -1.12 19.35
CA VAL A 113 7.09 -2.32 19.57
C VAL A 113 8.41 -1.97 20.26
N GLN A 114 9.02 -0.85 19.85
CA GLN A 114 10.28 -0.37 20.38
C GLN A 114 10.27 1.15 20.51
N THR A 115 10.67 1.66 21.66
CA THR A 115 10.83 3.09 21.89
C THR A 115 12.29 3.50 21.68
N ALA A 116 12.52 4.55 20.93
CA ALA A 116 13.84 5.13 20.71
C ALA A 116 14.49 5.60 22.03
N SER A 117 15.80 5.42 22.12
CA SER A 117 16.58 5.81 23.30
C SER A 117 17.08 7.26 23.27
N GLY A 118 16.87 8.01 22.14
CA GLY A 118 17.43 9.35 21.97
C GLY A 118 16.60 10.28 21.08
N THR A 119 16.98 11.55 21.05
CA THR A 119 16.41 12.56 20.17
C THR A 119 16.97 12.39 18.74
N GLY A 120 16.11 12.51 17.72
CA GLY A 120 16.52 12.37 16.30
C GLY A 120 16.55 10.93 15.79
N SER A 121 15.98 10.00 16.54
CA SER A 121 15.91 8.60 16.19
C SER A 121 15.06 8.36 14.93
N ARG A 122 15.44 7.33 14.15
CA ARG A 122 14.63 6.89 13.00
C ARG A 122 13.31 6.30 13.48
N VAL A 123 12.28 6.41 12.65
CA VAL A 123 10.98 5.80 12.90
C VAL A 123 10.71 4.75 11.83
N ALA A 124 10.36 3.55 12.26
CA ALA A 124 9.93 2.47 11.40
C ALA A 124 8.46 2.12 11.63
N LEU A 125 7.74 1.83 10.55
CA LEU A 125 6.37 1.33 10.56
C LEU A 125 6.34 -0.03 9.88
N LEU A 126 6.04 -1.06 10.66
CA LEU A 126 5.83 -2.42 10.20
C LEU A 126 4.36 -2.62 9.89
N LEU A 127 4.07 -3.12 8.70
CA LEU A 127 2.71 -3.48 8.29
C LEU A 127 2.63 -5.00 8.15
N SER A 128 2.26 -5.69 9.24
CA SER A 128 2.27 -7.16 9.35
C SER A 128 0.86 -7.72 9.16
N LEU A 129 0.37 -7.83 7.91
CA LEU A 129 -0.97 -8.33 7.59
C LEU A 129 -0.94 -9.66 6.83
N THR A 130 -0.07 -9.83 5.84
CA THR A 130 0.04 -11.09 5.08
C THR A 130 1.07 -12.03 5.69
N ALA A 131 2.08 -11.48 6.30
CA ALA A 131 3.14 -12.18 7.02
C ALA A 131 3.66 -11.29 8.16
N LYS A 132 4.27 -11.91 9.18
CA LYS A 132 4.97 -11.16 10.23
C LYS A 132 6.24 -10.54 9.64
N VAL A 133 6.41 -9.25 9.84
CA VAL A 133 7.66 -8.55 9.57
C VAL A 133 8.63 -8.87 10.70
N ASP A 134 9.83 -9.33 10.35
CA ASP A 134 10.87 -9.65 11.34
C ASP A 134 11.48 -8.37 11.91
N GLU A 135 11.22 -8.10 13.17
CA GLU A 135 11.71 -6.92 13.88
C GLU A 135 13.25 -6.86 13.93
N ARG A 136 13.94 -8.01 14.04
CA ARG A 136 15.40 -8.05 14.06
C ARG A 136 16.00 -7.60 12.73
N ALA A 137 15.44 -8.10 11.63
CA ALA A 137 15.85 -7.69 10.30
C ALA A 137 15.56 -6.20 10.03
N VAL A 138 14.50 -5.63 10.63
CA VAL A 138 14.20 -4.20 10.57
C VAL A 138 15.22 -3.39 11.37
N VAL A 139 15.56 -3.81 12.59
CA VAL A 139 16.58 -3.16 13.43
C VAL A 139 17.96 -3.13 12.74
N GLU A 140 18.32 -4.16 11.98
CA GLU A 140 19.56 -4.16 11.18
C GLU A 140 19.59 -3.04 10.14
N VAL A 141 18.42 -2.62 9.63
CA VAL A 141 18.30 -1.57 8.63
C VAL A 141 18.20 -0.18 9.26
N VAL A 142 17.35 -0.02 10.28
CA VAL A 142 17.04 1.30 10.84
C VAL A 142 17.90 1.67 12.05
N GLY A 143 18.56 0.71 12.65
CA GLY A 143 19.37 0.86 13.87
C GLY A 143 18.60 0.48 15.15
N SER A 144 19.36 0.11 16.19
CA SER A 144 18.82 -0.33 17.48
C SER A 144 18.20 0.81 18.29
N ASP A 145 18.44 2.06 17.94
CA ASP A 145 17.91 3.27 18.56
C ASP A 145 16.62 3.78 17.89
N ALA A 146 16.11 3.09 16.86
CA ALA A 146 14.88 3.46 16.18
C ALA A 146 13.63 3.24 17.04
N SER A 147 12.60 4.08 16.85
CA SER A 147 11.24 3.78 17.30
C SER A 147 10.54 2.90 16.27
N ILE A 148 9.91 1.83 16.72
CA ILE A 148 9.23 0.87 15.86
C ILE A 148 7.76 0.78 16.22
N PHE A 149 6.90 1.06 15.25
CA PHE A 149 5.46 0.89 15.33
C PHE A 149 5.04 -0.26 14.42
N GLU A 150 3.99 -0.97 14.77
CA GLU A 150 3.44 -2.06 13.98
C GLU A 150 1.93 -1.95 13.87
N ILE A 151 1.40 -2.11 12.65
CA ILE A 151 -0.01 -2.39 12.43
C ILE A 151 -0.16 -3.87 12.08
N THR A 152 -0.99 -4.56 12.82
CA THR A 152 -1.28 -5.99 12.63
C THR A 152 -2.73 -6.29 12.98
N PHE A 153 -3.14 -7.56 12.93
CA PHE A 153 -4.47 -7.97 13.36
C PHE A 153 -4.51 -8.18 14.87
N GLU A 154 -5.68 -7.91 15.45
CA GLU A 154 -5.91 -8.13 16.87
C GLU A 154 -5.96 -9.62 17.23
N ARG A 155 -6.69 -10.43 16.47
CA ARG A 155 -6.97 -11.84 16.75
C ARG A 155 -6.77 -12.77 15.56
N GLU A 156 -6.82 -12.23 14.34
CA GLU A 156 -6.80 -13.00 13.12
C GLU A 156 -5.39 -13.52 12.81
N LYS A 157 -5.33 -14.62 12.05
CA LYS A 157 -4.07 -15.11 11.52
C LYS A 157 -3.64 -14.29 10.32
N LEU A 158 -2.36 -13.98 10.23
CA LEU A 158 -1.77 -13.29 9.09
C LEU A 158 -2.02 -14.07 7.80
N SER A 159 -2.61 -13.43 6.80
CA SER A 159 -2.96 -14.07 5.53
C SER A 159 -3.23 -13.04 4.45
N ALA A 160 -2.76 -13.31 3.23
CA ALA A 160 -3.14 -12.53 2.05
C ALA A 160 -4.64 -12.63 1.69
N MET A 161 -5.36 -13.62 2.26
CA MET A 161 -6.77 -13.87 2.01
C MET A 161 -7.70 -13.29 3.08
N ILE A 162 -7.15 -12.58 4.07
CA ILE A 162 -7.91 -12.05 5.21
C ILE A 162 -8.84 -10.91 4.77
N LEU A 163 -8.36 -10.05 3.87
CA LEU A 163 -9.12 -8.91 3.38
C LEU A 163 -10.22 -9.40 2.43
N ARG A 164 -11.45 -9.39 2.86
CA ARG A 164 -12.59 -9.94 2.13
C ARG A 164 -13.65 -8.90 1.78
N ARG A 165 -13.91 -7.96 2.67
CA ARG A 165 -14.93 -6.94 2.52
C ARG A 165 -14.31 -5.56 2.36
N VAL A 166 -15.03 -4.65 1.73
CA VAL A 166 -14.57 -3.26 1.58
C VAL A 166 -14.43 -2.57 2.94
N GLU A 167 -15.26 -2.94 3.93
CA GLU A 167 -15.20 -2.43 5.30
C GLU A 167 -13.90 -2.81 6.01
N ASP A 168 -13.30 -3.96 5.66
CA ASP A 168 -12.01 -4.37 6.21
C ASP A 168 -10.90 -3.41 5.75
N LEU A 169 -11.00 -2.88 4.51
CA LEU A 169 -10.07 -1.86 4.00
C LEU A 169 -10.27 -0.51 4.71
N GLU A 170 -11.52 -0.13 5.01
CA GLU A 170 -11.82 1.08 5.78
C GLU A 170 -11.34 0.96 7.24
N GLY A 171 -11.46 -0.21 7.85
CA GLY A 171 -10.89 -0.51 9.16
C GLY A 171 -9.37 -0.30 9.20
N PHE A 172 -8.67 -0.79 8.15
CA PHE A 172 -7.23 -0.53 8.02
C PHE A 172 -6.93 0.96 7.84
N ARG A 173 -7.67 1.68 7.00
CA ARG A 173 -7.49 3.12 6.80
C ARG A 173 -7.50 3.88 8.13
N LYS A 174 -8.48 3.57 8.97
CA LYS A 174 -8.59 4.17 10.32
C LYS A 174 -7.35 3.87 11.16
N ALA A 175 -6.97 2.59 11.29
CA ALA A 175 -5.78 2.19 12.05
C ALA A 175 -4.49 2.84 11.51
N TYR A 176 -4.35 2.98 10.20
CA TYR A 176 -3.21 3.62 9.56
C TYR A 176 -3.11 5.11 9.92
N HIS A 177 -4.22 5.86 9.84
CA HIS A 177 -4.25 7.26 10.23
C HIS A 177 -3.98 7.46 11.72
N GLU A 178 -4.56 6.62 12.58
CA GLU A 178 -4.33 6.65 14.03
C GLU A 178 -2.85 6.42 14.33
N THR A 179 -2.23 5.43 13.69
CA THR A 179 -0.79 5.13 13.88
C THR A 179 0.11 6.25 13.39
N LEU A 180 -0.16 6.84 12.21
CA LEU A 180 0.60 8.02 11.74
C LEU A 180 0.43 9.21 12.68
N GLY A 181 -0.75 9.39 13.25
CA GLY A 181 -1.00 10.40 14.29
C GLY A 181 -0.24 10.12 15.60
N GLU A 182 -0.10 8.86 15.99
CA GLU A 182 0.72 8.45 17.15
C GLU A 182 2.20 8.72 16.89
N ILE A 183 2.71 8.34 15.71
CA ILE A 183 4.08 8.63 15.29
C ILE A 183 4.36 10.12 15.34
N SER A 184 3.48 10.96 14.77
CA SER A 184 3.66 12.42 14.75
C SER A 184 3.62 13.05 16.16
N ARG A 185 2.85 12.50 17.08
CA ARG A 185 2.81 12.96 18.48
C ARG A 185 4.04 12.53 19.28
N ALA A 186 4.51 11.30 19.07
CA ALA A 186 5.70 10.76 19.73
C ALA A 186 7.00 11.36 19.18
N HIS A 187 7.00 11.71 17.90
CA HIS A 187 8.15 12.22 17.16
C HIS A 187 7.77 13.45 16.31
N PRO A 188 7.54 14.63 16.93
CA PRO A 188 7.04 15.83 16.22
C PRO A 188 8.00 16.35 15.13
N ASP A 189 9.28 16.06 15.25
CA ASP A 189 10.32 16.48 14.31
C ASP A 189 10.59 15.43 13.21
N VAL A 190 9.86 14.31 13.21
CA VAL A 190 10.07 13.27 12.20
C VAL A 190 9.54 13.73 10.83
N THR A 191 10.43 13.75 9.86
CA THR A 191 10.10 14.06 8.46
C THR A 191 10.01 12.83 7.58
N THR A 192 10.53 11.70 8.05
CA THR A 192 10.64 10.46 7.27
C THR A 192 10.31 9.25 8.14
N VAL A 193 9.46 8.36 7.61
CA VAL A 193 9.13 7.07 8.23
C VAL A 193 9.56 5.94 7.31
N CYS A 194 10.33 4.99 7.83
CA CYS A 194 10.74 3.77 7.13
C CYS A 194 9.60 2.75 7.19
N VAL A 195 9.07 2.33 6.04
CA VAL A 195 7.91 1.42 5.98
C VAL A 195 8.33 0.05 5.47
N PHE A 196 7.94 -0.99 6.18
CA PHE A 196 8.23 -2.40 5.90
C PHE A 196 6.90 -3.14 5.65
N PRO A 197 6.41 -3.19 4.40
CA PRO A 197 5.08 -3.68 4.10
C PRO A 197 5.04 -5.20 3.86
N ALA A 198 4.18 -5.90 4.58
CA ALA A 198 3.74 -7.25 4.30
C ALA A 198 2.20 -7.25 4.30
N VAL A 199 1.59 -6.70 3.25
CA VAL A 199 0.16 -6.37 3.18
C VAL A 199 -0.50 -6.87 1.89
N PRO A 200 -1.84 -6.99 1.84
CA PRO A 200 -2.56 -7.18 0.60
C PRO A 200 -2.39 -5.98 -0.36
N ALA A 201 -2.48 -6.23 -1.67
CA ALA A 201 -2.26 -5.22 -2.70
C ALA A 201 -3.10 -3.93 -2.51
N PRO A 202 -4.42 -3.97 -2.28
CA PRO A 202 -5.20 -2.74 -2.08
C PRO A 202 -4.77 -1.95 -0.84
N VAL A 203 -4.28 -2.63 0.21
CA VAL A 203 -3.73 -1.96 1.40
C VAL A 203 -2.47 -1.18 1.05
N ALA A 204 -1.57 -1.76 0.24
CA ALA A 204 -0.36 -1.06 -0.21
C ALA A 204 -0.71 0.20 -1.02
N VAL A 205 -1.66 0.10 -1.97
CA VAL A 205 -2.15 1.26 -2.72
C VAL A 205 -2.76 2.31 -1.76
N LEU A 206 -3.57 1.87 -0.79
CA LEU A 206 -4.19 2.75 0.20
C LEU A 206 -3.15 3.54 1.01
N CYS A 207 -2.08 2.89 1.47
CA CYS A 207 -1.02 3.57 2.22
C CYS A 207 -0.43 4.76 1.45
N GLY A 208 -0.21 4.60 0.15
CA GLY A 208 0.27 5.70 -0.69
C GLY A 208 -0.79 6.76 -0.98
N PHE A 209 -2.04 6.32 -1.18
CA PHE A 209 -3.19 7.18 -1.49
C PHE A 209 -3.53 8.14 -0.33
N GLU A 210 -3.40 7.67 0.91
CA GLU A 210 -3.72 8.44 2.13
C GLU A 210 -2.60 9.39 2.57
N LEU A 211 -1.54 9.54 1.79
CA LEU A 211 -0.48 10.50 2.08
C LEU A 211 -0.86 11.91 1.60
N PHE A 212 -1.00 12.81 2.54
CA PHE A 212 -1.29 14.21 2.25
C PHE A 212 0.00 15.02 2.09
N PRO A 213 0.24 15.65 0.92
CA PRO A 213 1.38 16.53 0.72
C PRO A 213 1.44 17.60 1.81
N LYS A 214 2.64 17.87 2.35
CA LYS A 214 2.93 18.87 3.40
C LYS A 214 2.43 18.53 4.82
N VAL A 215 1.68 17.45 5.01
CA VAL A 215 1.17 17.02 6.33
C VAL A 215 1.76 15.69 6.74
N SER A 216 1.75 14.72 5.83
CA SER A 216 2.30 13.40 6.09
C SER A 216 3.83 13.38 6.00
N PRO A 217 4.53 12.58 6.81
CA PRO A 217 5.96 12.34 6.63
C PRO A 217 6.26 11.71 5.28
N VAL A 218 7.47 11.85 4.80
CA VAL A 218 7.95 11.10 3.64
C VAL A 218 8.05 9.63 4.02
N LEU A 219 7.47 8.75 3.22
CA LEU A 219 7.67 7.31 3.41
C LEU A 219 8.87 6.84 2.58
N LYS A 220 9.82 6.24 3.27
CA LYS A 220 10.86 5.41 2.66
C LYS A 220 10.39 3.98 2.72
N VAL A 221 10.06 3.42 1.56
CA VAL A 221 9.48 2.08 1.48
C VAL A 221 10.57 1.07 1.22
N PHE A 222 10.57 0.00 2.00
CA PHE A 222 11.52 -1.09 1.86
C PHE A 222 10.82 -2.29 1.22
N ASP A 223 11.50 -2.93 0.26
CA ASP A 223 11.07 -4.21 -0.29
C ASP A 223 11.92 -5.36 0.27
N ARG A 224 11.28 -6.51 0.46
CA ARG A 224 11.99 -7.71 0.92
C ARG A 224 12.42 -8.55 -0.27
N ASP A 225 13.66 -8.39 -0.69
CA ASP A 225 14.27 -9.25 -1.70
C ASP A 225 15.25 -10.23 -1.05
N VAL A 226 14.85 -11.52 -1.01
CA VAL A 226 15.70 -12.60 -0.48
C VAL A 226 16.97 -12.76 -1.31
N ARG A 227 16.93 -12.44 -2.61
CA ARG A 227 18.10 -12.50 -3.52
C ARG A 227 19.14 -11.44 -3.17
N ARG A 228 18.71 -10.31 -2.60
CA ARG A 228 19.53 -9.18 -2.17
C ARG A 228 19.88 -9.24 -0.68
N GLY A 229 19.52 -10.33 0.01
CA GLY A 229 19.89 -10.57 1.41
C GLY A 229 19.03 -9.87 2.44
N GLY A 230 17.83 -9.40 2.10
CA GLY A 230 16.93 -8.81 3.10
C GLY A 230 16.08 -7.64 2.61
N TRP A 231 15.99 -6.60 3.43
CA TRP A 231 15.25 -5.39 3.11
C TRP A 231 16.10 -4.39 2.34
N SER A 232 15.60 -3.88 1.22
CA SER A 232 16.24 -2.85 0.39
C SER A 232 15.34 -1.63 0.28
N GLU A 233 15.89 -0.43 0.46
CA GLU A 233 15.19 0.85 0.23
C GLU A 233 14.91 1.01 -1.27
N ILE A 234 13.69 1.42 -1.62
CA ILE A 234 13.23 1.64 -2.99
C ILE A 234 12.89 3.13 -3.20
#